data_921b5cda05930ea0ce72e23b940c5fb4
#
_entry.id   921b5cda05930ea0ce72e23b940c5fb4
#
_cell.length_a   1.000
_cell.length_b   1.000
_cell.length_c   1.000
_cell.angle_alpha   90.00
_cell.angle_beta   90.00
_cell.angle_gamma   90.00
#
_symmetry.space_group_name_H-M   'P 1'
#
loop_
_entity.id
_entity.type
_entity.pdbx_description
1 polymer ?
#
loop_
_entity_poly.entity_id
_entity_poly.type
_entity_poly.pdbx_seq_one_letter_code
_entity_poly.pdbx_strand_id
1 'polypeptide(L)'
;MFANGTHGVQLTHGIADDILRELGAQGALHYRRGGPSNTTVVMYDEIALSRWVEEAVRNAGITVLLGAVLRGAARDGARIRELDLATRYGDAKLAATGFVDATGDAVLTWEAGFACREPADGPVYGTQMMVLEGIDEARQPTRAELTARARAKAALYGLVRTDGFAFVFPGRGTALVNHTHVETPLEPVAVSSNALLGKAQADKVLHFLKSEYPDAFGQSRVRSYGLPGIRQTRWIVGRQQLTVEDVRAGTKFSDAVARTAWPIELHDRPDGYIWEPFSDNHMHYVPFGSLVPAEADNIVAAGRCIDGDNAALSSVRVMGPCIAMGAAAAHALDLAGSGSVQQIDVAALRRRVRDNVERTD
;
A
#
# COMPACT_ATOMS: atom_id res chain seq x y z
N MET A 1 0.17 5.39 -9.72
CA MET A 1 -0.43 6.68 -10.11
C MET A 1 -0.32 6.96 -11.61
N PHE A 2 0.67 6.42 -12.30
CA PHE A 2 0.93 6.70 -13.72
C PHE A 2 0.95 5.43 -14.55
N ALA A 3 0.57 5.55 -15.84
CA ALA A 3 0.77 4.50 -16.83
C ALA A 3 2.27 4.28 -17.09
N ASN A 4 2.62 3.08 -17.57
CA ASN A 4 3.96 2.77 -18.06
C ASN A 4 4.23 3.46 -19.39
N GLY A 5 5.50 3.50 -19.81
CA GLY A 5 5.89 4.03 -21.11
C GLY A 5 6.39 5.47 -21.09
N THR A 6 6.74 5.96 -22.29
CA THR A 6 7.43 7.25 -22.47
C THR A 6 6.55 8.45 -22.09
N HIS A 7 5.24 8.33 -22.28
CA HIS A 7 4.26 9.40 -22.02
C HIS A 7 3.32 9.07 -20.86
N GLY A 8 3.83 8.39 -19.82
CA GLY A 8 3.00 7.86 -18.73
C GLY A 8 1.92 8.83 -18.26
N VAL A 9 0.69 8.57 -18.69
CA VAL A 9 -0.50 9.34 -18.31
C VAL A 9 -0.81 9.11 -16.85
N GLN A 10 -1.27 10.14 -16.15
CA GLN A 10 -1.75 9.96 -14.78
C GLN A 10 -3.03 9.11 -14.79
N LEU A 11 -3.10 8.13 -13.90
CA LEU A 11 -4.20 7.17 -13.80
C LEU A 11 -5.09 7.40 -12.57
N THR A 12 -4.55 8.06 -11.55
CA THR A 12 -5.27 8.33 -10.30
C THR A 12 -5.45 9.83 -10.13
N HIS A 13 -6.66 10.26 -9.88
CA HIS A 13 -7.09 11.66 -9.83
C HIS A 13 -7.78 12.03 -8.51
N GLY A 14 -8.28 13.26 -8.40
CA GLY A 14 -8.92 13.77 -7.19
C GLY A 14 -7.91 14.07 -6.09
N ILE A 15 -7.97 13.38 -4.96
CA ILE A 15 -7.01 13.56 -3.85
C ILE A 15 -5.56 13.36 -4.32
N ALA A 16 -5.31 12.50 -5.31
CA ALA A 16 -3.99 12.34 -5.89
C ALA A 16 -3.50 13.60 -6.60
N ASP A 17 -4.38 14.32 -7.32
CA ASP A 17 -4.05 15.60 -7.96
C ASP A 17 -3.63 16.63 -6.91
N ASP A 18 -4.36 16.70 -5.80
CA ASP A 18 -4.05 17.61 -4.70
C ASP A 18 -2.71 17.30 -4.05
N ILE A 19 -2.43 16.03 -3.77
CA ILE A 19 -1.14 15.58 -3.22
C ILE A 19 0.00 15.97 -4.18
N LEU A 20 -0.12 15.65 -5.46
CA LEU A 20 0.93 15.93 -6.44
C LEU A 20 1.16 17.43 -6.61
N ARG A 21 0.10 18.24 -6.65
CA ARG A 21 0.17 19.69 -6.76
C ARG A 21 0.84 20.31 -5.53
N GLU A 22 0.34 20.01 -4.32
CA GLU A 22 0.77 20.67 -3.10
C GLU A 22 2.20 20.24 -2.68
N LEU A 23 2.52 18.96 -2.75
CA LEU A 23 3.88 18.50 -2.47
C LEU A 23 4.85 18.95 -3.56
N GLY A 24 4.40 19.00 -4.82
CA GLY A 24 5.21 19.52 -5.93
C GLY A 24 5.58 20.98 -5.71
N ALA A 25 4.63 21.82 -5.30
CA ALA A 25 4.87 23.24 -4.99
C ALA A 25 5.87 23.45 -3.85
N GLN A 26 5.99 22.49 -2.93
CA GLN A 26 6.94 22.51 -1.82
C GLN A 26 8.32 21.91 -2.19
N GLY A 27 8.51 21.43 -3.43
CA GLY A 27 9.75 20.68 -3.80
C GLY A 27 9.86 19.33 -3.07
N ALA A 28 8.76 18.80 -2.58
CA ALA A 28 8.68 17.57 -1.79
C ALA A 28 8.39 16.32 -2.63
N LEU A 29 8.44 16.43 -3.96
CA LEU A 29 8.28 15.33 -4.91
C LEU A 29 9.50 15.19 -5.82
N HIS A 30 9.83 13.94 -6.15
CA HIS A 30 10.78 13.62 -7.19
C HIS A 30 10.24 12.46 -8.04
N TYR A 31 10.22 12.64 -9.35
CA TYR A 31 9.77 11.63 -10.30
C TYR A 31 10.96 10.86 -10.86
N ARG A 32 10.94 9.54 -10.72
CA ARG A 32 11.90 8.64 -11.31
C ARG A 32 11.20 7.74 -12.30
N ARG A 33 11.65 7.73 -13.53
CA ARG A 33 11.18 6.82 -14.57
C ARG A 33 12.31 5.85 -14.94
N GLY A 34 11.98 4.59 -15.15
CA GLY A 34 12.97 3.61 -15.55
C GLY A 34 12.48 2.16 -15.39
N GLY A 35 13.43 1.25 -15.57
CA GLY A 35 13.18 -0.18 -15.61
C GLY A 35 12.63 -0.64 -16.96
N PRO A 36 12.35 -1.95 -17.12
CA PRO A 36 11.93 -2.55 -18.39
C PRO A 36 10.65 -1.96 -18.98
N SER A 37 9.75 -1.45 -18.14
CA SER A 37 8.45 -0.91 -18.55
C SER A 37 8.35 0.61 -18.48
N ASN A 38 9.46 1.33 -18.33
CA ASN A 38 9.44 2.77 -18.06
C ASN A 38 8.44 3.17 -16.96
N THR A 39 8.42 2.39 -15.87
CA THR A 39 7.52 2.64 -14.73
C THR A 39 7.87 3.97 -14.07
N THR A 40 6.88 4.82 -13.86
CA THR A 40 7.05 6.07 -13.14
C THR A 40 6.84 5.84 -11.64
N VAL A 41 7.90 6.06 -10.86
CA VAL A 41 7.86 6.06 -9.40
C VAL A 41 7.85 7.50 -8.92
N VAL A 42 6.86 7.86 -8.12
CA VAL A 42 6.79 9.15 -7.44
C VAL A 42 7.39 8.98 -6.06
N MET A 43 8.53 9.60 -5.84
CA MET A 43 9.17 9.69 -4.53
C MET A 43 8.68 10.97 -3.86
N TYR A 44 8.38 10.90 -2.60
CA TYR A 44 7.85 12.04 -1.83
C TYR A 44 8.54 12.15 -0.47
N ASP A 45 8.52 13.35 0.07
CA ASP A 45 8.92 13.62 1.44
C ASP A 45 7.81 13.13 2.38
N GLU A 46 8.12 12.18 3.25
CA GLU A 46 7.16 11.57 4.16
C GLU A 46 6.61 12.57 5.20
N ILE A 47 7.40 13.55 5.59
CA ILE A 47 6.97 14.59 6.54
C ILE A 47 6.00 15.55 5.88
N ALA A 48 6.32 16.00 4.66
CA ALA A 48 5.43 16.89 3.89
C ALA A 48 4.09 16.21 3.61
N LEU A 49 4.10 14.93 3.20
CA LEU A 49 2.86 14.18 2.96
C LEU A 49 2.05 14.01 4.25
N SER A 50 2.69 13.65 5.36
CA SER A 50 2.00 13.50 6.65
C SER A 50 1.32 14.80 7.07
N ARG A 51 2.03 15.93 7.00
CA ARG A 51 1.48 17.25 7.33
C ARG A 51 0.34 17.66 6.41
N TRP A 52 0.49 17.37 5.12
CA TRP A 52 -0.59 17.64 4.16
C TRP A 52 -1.86 16.85 4.50
N VAL A 53 -1.73 15.54 4.82
CA VAL A 53 -2.87 14.70 5.21
C VAL A 53 -3.54 15.24 6.48
N GLU A 54 -2.77 15.60 7.51
CA GLU A 54 -3.31 16.16 8.75
C GLU A 54 -4.12 17.45 8.49
N GLU A 55 -3.60 18.34 7.64
CA GLU A 55 -4.28 19.58 7.28
C GLU A 55 -5.54 19.33 6.44
N ALA A 56 -5.47 18.42 5.47
CA ALA A 56 -6.61 18.06 4.62
C ALA A 56 -7.78 17.51 5.45
N VAL A 57 -7.48 16.59 6.39
CA VAL A 57 -8.47 15.99 7.29
C VAL A 57 -9.10 17.06 8.21
N ARG A 58 -8.27 17.93 8.80
CA ARG A 58 -8.73 19.01 9.66
C ARG A 58 -9.61 20.02 8.91
N ASN A 59 -9.18 20.43 7.71
CA ASN A 59 -9.91 21.41 6.89
C ASN A 59 -11.24 20.84 6.37
N ALA A 60 -11.32 19.52 6.18
CA ALA A 60 -12.55 18.81 5.85
C ALA A 60 -13.51 18.63 7.05
N GLY A 61 -13.13 19.06 8.26
CA GLY A 61 -13.95 18.92 9.46
C GLY A 61 -14.15 17.49 9.92
N ILE A 62 -13.23 16.59 9.56
CA ILE A 62 -13.30 15.16 9.92
C ILE A 62 -12.90 15.00 11.40
N THR A 63 -13.75 14.31 12.17
CA THR A 63 -13.39 13.91 13.54
C THR A 63 -12.36 12.78 13.49
N VAL A 64 -11.22 13.01 14.13
CA VAL A 64 -10.09 12.07 14.16
C VAL A 64 -9.92 11.49 15.56
N LEU A 65 -9.80 10.17 15.65
CA LEU A 65 -9.46 9.43 16.88
C LEU A 65 -8.10 8.75 16.68
N LEU A 66 -7.03 9.42 17.12
CA LEU A 66 -5.67 8.87 17.05
C LEU A 66 -5.43 7.89 18.20
N GLY A 67 -4.71 6.81 17.92
CA GLY A 67 -4.39 5.78 18.89
C GLY A 67 -5.61 4.95 19.33
N ALA A 68 -6.69 4.97 18.57
CA ALA A 68 -7.83 4.10 18.78
C ALA A 68 -7.56 2.70 18.21
N VAL A 69 -7.96 1.67 18.93
CA VAL A 69 -7.89 0.27 18.53
C VAL A 69 -9.31 -0.29 18.47
N LEU A 70 -9.68 -0.86 17.33
CA LEU A 70 -10.95 -1.56 17.20
C LEU A 70 -10.87 -2.89 17.96
N ARG A 71 -11.82 -3.12 18.87
CA ARG A 71 -11.94 -4.35 19.68
C ARG A 71 -13.10 -5.22 19.29
N GLY A 72 -14.07 -4.67 18.59
CA GLY A 72 -15.24 -5.40 18.17
C GLY A 72 -16.22 -4.54 17.38
N ALA A 73 -17.14 -5.20 16.70
CA ALA A 73 -18.21 -4.56 15.97
C ALA A 73 -19.54 -5.30 16.22
N ALA A 74 -20.54 -4.57 16.70
CA ALA A 74 -21.89 -5.10 16.85
C ALA A 74 -22.63 -5.01 15.51
N ARG A 75 -23.28 -6.11 15.10
CA ARG A 75 -24.09 -6.16 13.88
C ARG A 75 -25.49 -6.72 14.11
N ASP A 76 -26.39 -6.34 13.22
CA ASP A 76 -27.73 -6.88 13.10
C ASP A 76 -27.87 -7.43 11.68
N GLY A 77 -27.84 -8.77 11.57
CA GLY A 77 -27.78 -9.44 10.28
C GLY A 77 -26.53 -9.02 9.47
N ALA A 78 -26.75 -8.48 8.29
CA ALA A 78 -25.70 -8.02 7.37
C ALA A 78 -25.21 -6.59 7.66
N ARG A 79 -25.74 -5.91 8.68
CA ARG A 79 -25.47 -4.49 8.93
C ARG A 79 -24.70 -4.27 10.22
N ILE A 80 -23.55 -3.62 10.14
CA ILE A 80 -22.80 -3.12 11.31
C ILE A 80 -23.60 -1.97 11.92
N ARG A 81 -23.77 -1.98 13.24
CA ARG A 81 -24.49 -0.97 14.02
C ARG A 81 -23.56 -0.06 14.80
N GLU A 82 -22.57 -0.65 15.44
CA GLU A 82 -21.69 0.05 16.38
C GLU A 82 -20.31 -0.59 16.38
N LEU A 83 -19.27 0.22 16.53
CA LEU A 83 -17.89 -0.18 16.77
C LEU A 83 -17.55 0.02 18.23
N ASP A 84 -16.82 -0.93 18.82
CA ASP A 84 -16.21 -0.83 20.14
C ASP A 84 -14.73 -0.52 20.01
N LEU A 85 -14.33 0.63 20.51
CA LEU A 85 -12.98 1.17 20.37
C LEU A 85 -12.31 1.31 21.72
N ALA A 86 -11.07 0.85 21.85
CA ALA A 86 -10.21 1.16 22.98
C ALA A 86 -9.31 2.35 22.64
N THR A 87 -9.17 3.27 23.57
CA THR A 87 -8.21 4.36 23.49
C THR A 87 -7.38 4.45 24.77
N ARG A 88 -6.27 5.17 24.71
CA ARG A 88 -5.47 5.46 25.91
C ARG A 88 -6.27 6.18 27.01
N TYR A 89 -7.36 6.84 26.67
CA TYR A 89 -8.16 7.67 27.56
C TYR A 89 -9.51 7.07 27.94
N GLY A 90 -9.72 5.82 27.61
CA GLY A 90 -10.96 5.08 27.87
C GLY A 90 -11.55 4.51 26.59
N ASP A 91 -12.66 3.81 26.76
CA ASP A 91 -13.38 3.17 25.69
C ASP A 91 -14.33 4.16 25.00
N ALA A 92 -14.53 3.96 23.71
CA ALA A 92 -15.48 4.73 22.92
C ALA A 92 -16.33 3.81 22.05
N LYS A 93 -17.58 4.19 21.84
CA LYS A 93 -18.50 3.54 20.93
C LYS A 93 -18.80 4.46 19.75
N LEU A 94 -18.80 3.93 18.55
CA LEU A 94 -19.05 4.67 17.34
C LEU A 94 -20.14 4.00 16.52
N ALA A 95 -21.25 4.71 16.33
CA ALA A 95 -22.32 4.30 15.42
C ALA A 95 -22.27 5.16 14.15
N ALA A 96 -22.46 4.53 13.01
CA ALA A 96 -22.50 5.19 11.71
C ALA A 96 -23.46 4.49 10.76
N THR A 97 -23.88 5.19 9.70
CA THR A 97 -24.72 4.61 8.65
C THR A 97 -23.93 3.64 7.76
N GLY A 98 -22.66 3.95 7.51
CA GLY A 98 -21.76 3.14 6.69
C GLY A 98 -20.32 3.21 7.19
N PHE A 99 -19.52 2.23 6.79
CA PHE A 99 -18.16 2.02 7.27
C PHE A 99 -17.21 1.73 6.10
N VAL A 100 -15.99 2.22 6.18
CA VAL A 100 -14.90 1.84 5.26
C VAL A 100 -13.85 1.05 6.03
N ASP A 101 -13.59 -0.19 5.62
CA ASP A 101 -12.45 -0.95 6.13
C ASP A 101 -11.21 -0.63 5.30
N ALA A 102 -10.42 0.31 5.80
CA ALA A 102 -9.11 0.69 5.26
C ALA A 102 -7.96 0.29 6.19
N THR A 103 -8.20 -0.68 7.08
CA THR A 103 -7.23 -1.12 8.10
C THR A 103 -6.00 -1.81 7.50
N GLY A 104 -6.13 -2.29 6.27
CA GLY A 104 -5.09 -3.03 5.56
C GLY A 104 -5.04 -4.52 5.93
N ASP A 105 -5.64 -4.92 7.03
CA ASP A 105 -5.69 -6.29 7.54
C ASP A 105 -7.14 -6.81 7.69
N ALA A 106 -8.12 -6.12 7.04
CA ALA A 106 -9.56 -6.38 7.12
C ALA A 106 -10.06 -6.54 8.57
N VAL A 107 -9.51 -5.71 9.47
CA VAL A 107 -9.80 -5.83 10.91
C VAL A 107 -11.27 -5.57 11.20
N LEU A 108 -11.86 -4.55 10.58
CA LEU A 108 -13.26 -4.23 10.80
C LEU A 108 -14.18 -5.35 10.27
N THR A 109 -13.91 -5.85 9.09
CA THR A 109 -14.68 -6.95 8.49
C THR A 109 -14.59 -8.20 9.34
N TRP A 110 -13.40 -8.53 9.84
CA TRP A 110 -13.14 -9.65 10.72
C TRP A 110 -13.85 -9.51 12.07
N GLU A 111 -13.70 -8.37 12.74
CA GLU A 111 -14.35 -8.10 14.06
C GLU A 111 -15.88 -8.07 13.96
N ALA A 112 -16.42 -7.73 12.79
CA ALA A 112 -17.84 -7.84 12.52
C ALA A 112 -18.30 -9.28 12.23
N GLY A 113 -17.38 -10.26 12.18
CA GLY A 113 -17.68 -11.67 11.93
C GLY A 113 -18.09 -11.98 10.49
N PHE A 114 -17.68 -11.17 9.52
CA PHE A 114 -17.81 -11.47 8.10
C PHE A 114 -16.64 -12.31 7.60
N ALA A 115 -16.86 -13.03 6.50
CA ALA A 115 -15.84 -13.91 5.92
C ALA A 115 -14.62 -13.12 5.43
N CYS A 116 -13.43 -13.63 5.77
CA CYS A 116 -12.14 -13.11 5.33
C CYS A 116 -11.27 -14.23 4.80
N ARG A 117 -10.27 -13.86 4.00
CA ARG A 117 -9.20 -14.74 3.50
C ARG A 117 -7.87 -14.39 4.15
N GLU A 118 -6.97 -15.35 4.16
CA GLU A 118 -5.57 -15.20 4.53
C GLU A 118 -4.70 -15.89 3.44
N PRO A 119 -3.39 -15.58 3.33
CA PRO A 119 -2.53 -16.25 2.36
C PRO A 119 -2.50 -17.76 2.59
N ALA A 120 -2.93 -18.54 1.59
CA ALA A 120 -2.99 -20.00 1.67
C ALA A 120 -1.64 -20.65 1.32
N ASP A 121 -0.83 -20.01 0.46
CA ASP A 121 0.38 -20.57 -0.13
C ASP A 121 1.67 -20.13 0.59
N GLY A 122 1.55 -19.68 1.82
CA GLY A 122 2.68 -19.17 2.61
C GLY A 122 2.63 -17.65 2.81
N PRO A 123 3.59 -17.10 3.58
CA PRO A 123 3.58 -15.70 3.95
C PRO A 123 3.89 -14.79 2.77
N VAL A 124 3.24 -13.62 2.72
CA VAL A 124 3.70 -12.50 1.91
C VAL A 124 4.57 -11.61 2.79
N TYR A 125 5.88 -11.59 2.52
CA TYR A 125 6.86 -10.94 3.38
C TYR A 125 6.67 -9.42 3.43
N GLY A 126 6.67 -8.88 4.64
CA GLY A 126 6.83 -7.46 4.92
C GLY A 126 8.28 -7.00 4.80
N THR A 127 8.51 -5.72 5.02
CA THR A 127 9.87 -5.13 5.01
C THR A 127 10.07 -4.23 6.20
N GLN A 128 11.14 -4.46 6.96
CA GLN A 128 11.65 -3.47 7.89
C GLN A 128 12.41 -2.41 7.10
N MET A 129 11.80 -1.25 6.93
CA MET A 129 12.45 -0.10 6.31
C MET A 129 13.36 0.62 7.33
N MET A 130 14.43 1.23 6.83
CA MET A 130 15.23 2.20 7.59
C MET A 130 15.51 3.43 6.74
N VAL A 131 15.54 4.59 7.36
CA VAL A 131 15.98 5.84 6.76
C VAL A 131 17.41 6.08 7.19
N LEU A 132 18.30 6.20 6.22
CA LEU A 132 19.69 6.62 6.43
C LEU A 132 19.85 8.10 6.15
N GLU A 133 20.75 8.76 6.87
CA GLU A 133 21.21 10.11 6.61
C GLU A 133 22.73 10.13 6.52
N GLY A 134 23.31 11.19 5.95
CA GLY A 134 24.76 11.34 5.79
C GLY A 134 25.32 10.45 4.67
N ILE A 135 24.53 10.23 3.61
CA ILE A 135 24.98 9.52 2.41
C ILE A 135 25.58 10.49 1.38
N ASP A 136 26.57 10.03 0.63
CA ASP A 136 27.04 10.71 -0.58
C ASP A 136 26.24 10.22 -1.78
N GLU A 137 25.28 11.03 -2.23
CA GLU A 137 24.36 10.69 -3.31
C GLU A 137 25.07 10.45 -4.65
N ALA A 138 26.18 11.16 -4.89
CA ALA A 138 26.94 11.05 -6.14
C ALA A 138 27.70 9.72 -6.26
N ARG A 139 27.94 9.05 -5.14
CA ARG A 139 28.72 7.80 -5.07
C ARG A 139 27.84 6.56 -4.87
N GLN A 140 26.51 6.71 -4.84
CA GLN A 140 25.62 5.57 -4.64
C GLN A 140 25.74 4.54 -5.79
N PRO A 141 25.73 3.22 -5.47
CA PRO A 141 25.72 2.20 -6.49
C PRO A 141 24.41 2.19 -7.27
N THR A 142 24.45 1.72 -8.50
CA THR A 142 23.23 1.39 -9.23
C THR A 142 22.51 0.21 -8.56
N ARG A 143 21.21 0.07 -8.83
CA ARG A 143 20.44 -1.08 -8.32
C ARG A 143 21.04 -2.42 -8.77
N ALA A 144 21.53 -2.51 -10.00
CA ALA A 144 22.14 -3.73 -10.52
C ALA A 144 23.43 -4.11 -9.77
N GLU A 145 24.32 -3.13 -9.53
CA GLU A 145 25.55 -3.32 -8.75
C GLU A 145 25.23 -3.74 -7.32
N LEU A 146 24.28 -3.05 -6.66
CA LEU A 146 23.87 -3.38 -5.30
C LEU A 146 23.33 -4.81 -5.22
N THR A 147 22.46 -5.21 -6.14
CA THR A 147 21.89 -6.57 -6.17
C THR A 147 22.97 -7.61 -6.43
N ALA A 148 23.85 -7.40 -7.40
CA ALA A 148 24.95 -8.32 -7.71
C ALA A 148 25.88 -8.52 -6.49
N ARG A 149 26.25 -7.42 -5.83
CA ARG A 149 27.11 -7.43 -4.65
C ARG A 149 26.42 -8.10 -3.45
N ALA A 150 25.14 -7.79 -3.20
CA ALA A 150 24.36 -8.42 -2.14
C ALA A 150 24.27 -9.93 -2.32
N ARG A 151 23.99 -10.42 -3.52
CA ARG A 151 23.99 -11.86 -3.83
C ARG A 151 25.34 -12.52 -3.57
N ALA A 152 26.42 -11.90 -4.05
CA ALA A 152 27.76 -12.45 -3.88
C ALA A 152 28.24 -12.47 -2.42
N LYS A 153 27.73 -11.59 -1.58
CA LYS A 153 28.18 -11.39 -0.21
C LYS A 153 27.13 -11.74 0.86
N ALA A 154 25.96 -12.26 0.46
CA ALA A 154 24.87 -12.54 1.38
C ALA A 154 25.29 -13.36 2.60
N ALA A 155 26.03 -14.46 2.39
CA ALA A 155 26.49 -15.30 3.48
C ALA A 155 27.46 -14.59 4.43
N LEU A 156 28.33 -13.74 3.90
CA LEU A 156 29.32 -13.00 4.70
C LEU A 156 28.66 -12.02 5.67
N TYR A 157 27.62 -11.33 5.21
CA TYR A 157 26.91 -10.31 6.00
C TYR A 157 25.63 -10.85 6.67
N GLY A 158 25.26 -12.10 6.41
CA GLY A 158 24.01 -12.68 6.90
C GLY A 158 22.76 -11.96 6.38
N LEU A 159 22.78 -11.55 5.09
CA LEU A 159 21.65 -10.92 4.44
C LEU A 159 20.59 -11.98 4.12
N VAL A 160 19.35 -11.71 4.48
CA VAL A 160 18.21 -12.56 4.15
C VAL A 160 17.75 -12.27 2.72
N ARG A 161 17.47 -10.99 2.41
CA ARG A 161 17.07 -10.54 1.09
C ARG A 161 18.27 -10.06 0.29
N THR A 162 18.34 -10.43 -1.00
CA THR A 162 19.49 -10.15 -1.86
C THR A 162 19.20 -9.21 -3.03
N ASP A 163 17.96 -8.83 -3.26
CA ASP A 163 17.51 -7.96 -4.35
C ASP A 163 16.95 -6.62 -3.86
N GLY A 164 17.29 -6.25 -2.63
CA GLY A 164 16.90 -4.97 -2.05
C GLY A 164 17.58 -3.77 -2.71
N PHE A 165 17.15 -2.59 -2.33
CA PHE A 165 17.66 -1.33 -2.88
C PHE A 165 17.48 -0.17 -1.90
N ALA A 166 18.14 0.95 -2.22
CA ALA A 166 17.99 2.22 -1.53
C ALA A 166 17.31 3.24 -2.46
N PHE A 167 16.31 3.93 -1.96
CA PHE A 167 15.71 5.08 -2.60
C PHE A 167 16.36 6.34 -2.04
N VAL A 168 17.14 7.02 -2.85
CA VAL A 168 17.78 8.29 -2.49
C VAL A 168 16.87 9.43 -2.91
N PHE A 169 16.54 10.31 -1.97
CA PHE A 169 15.82 11.53 -2.29
C PHE A 169 16.85 12.61 -2.66
N PRO A 170 16.83 13.11 -3.91
CA PRO A 170 17.90 14.00 -4.41
C PRO A 170 18.06 15.29 -3.57
N GLY A 171 19.30 15.63 -3.26
CA GLY A 171 19.67 16.86 -2.56
C GLY A 171 19.47 16.82 -1.05
N ARG A 172 19.13 15.67 -0.45
CA ARG A 172 18.87 15.57 1.00
C ARG A 172 19.92 14.77 1.79
N GLY A 173 20.83 14.09 1.11
CA GLY A 173 21.79 13.19 1.76
C GLY A 173 21.10 12.06 2.54
N THR A 174 19.88 11.65 2.13
CA THR A 174 19.09 10.63 2.79
C THR A 174 18.69 9.51 1.84
N ALA A 175 18.56 8.30 2.37
CA ALA A 175 18.05 7.16 1.63
C ALA A 175 17.04 6.35 2.45
N LEU A 176 15.93 5.94 1.83
CA LEU A 176 15.05 4.92 2.35
C LEU A 176 15.52 3.55 1.85
N VAL A 177 15.94 2.68 2.76
CA VAL A 177 16.46 1.34 2.42
C VAL A 177 15.38 0.28 2.56
N ASN A 178 15.12 -0.41 1.44
CA ASN A 178 14.19 -1.53 1.30
C ASN A 178 14.98 -2.80 0.96
N HIS A 179 15.60 -3.41 1.96
CA HIS A 179 16.53 -4.56 1.76
C HIS A 179 16.36 -5.65 2.81
N THR A 180 15.20 -5.73 3.44
CA THR A 180 14.89 -6.79 4.40
C THR A 180 13.61 -7.52 3.98
N HIS A 181 13.43 -8.76 4.46
CA HIS A 181 12.16 -9.46 4.42
C HIS A 181 11.84 -9.99 5.82
N VAL A 182 10.63 -9.71 6.26
CA VAL A 182 10.13 -10.07 7.59
C VAL A 182 8.74 -10.68 7.44
N GLU A 183 8.51 -11.82 8.04
CA GLU A 183 7.16 -12.37 8.14
C GLU A 183 6.28 -11.48 9.02
N THR A 184 5.05 -11.27 8.61
CA THR A 184 4.08 -10.42 9.30
C THR A 184 2.82 -11.23 9.65
N PRO A 185 2.94 -12.21 10.58
CA PRO A 185 1.81 -13.02 11.03
C PRO A 185 0.77 -12.17 11.77
N LEU A 186 -0.45 -12.69 11.89
CA LEU A 186 -1.53 -12.05 12.64
C LEU A 186 -1.47 -12.34 14.15
N GLU A 187 -0.57 -13.22 14.59
CA GLU A 187 -0.38 -13.54 16.00
C GLU A 187 0.45 -12.44 16.69
N PRO A 188 -0.05 -11.82 17.77
CA PRO A 188 0.54 -10.61 18.37
C PRO A 188 1.98 -10.76 18.87
N VAL A 189 2.33 -11.91 19.46
CA VAL A 189 3.69 -12.14 19.99
C VAL A 189 4.66 -12.38 18.83
N ALA A 190 4.24 -13.17 17.84
CA ALA A 190 5.07 -13.49 16.67
C ALA A 190 5.35 -12.24 15.83
N VAL A 191 4.34 -11.39 15.53
CA VAL A 191 4.55 -10.17 14.76
C VAL A 191 5.46 -9.19 15.50
N SER A 192 5.35 -9.11 16.83
CA SER A 192 6.21 -8.27 17.66
C SER A 192 7.66 -8.76 17.66
N SER A 193 7.87 -10.06 17.82
CA SER A 193 9.19 -10.70 17.75
C SER A 193 9.84 -10.50 16.37
N ASN A 194 9.06 -10.68 15.30
CA ASN A 194 9.53 -10.48 13.93
C ASN A 194 9.88 -9.01 13.63
N ALA A 195 9.18 -8.05 14.24
CA ALA A 195 9.55 -6.65 14.14
C ALA A 195 10.94 -6.35 14.73
N LEU A 196 11.30 -6.99 15.83
CA LEU A 196 12.65 -6.89 16.41
C LEU A 196 13.70 -7.56 15.51
N LEU A 197 13.40 -8.75 15.00
CA LEU A 197 14.26 -9.44 14.03
C LEU A 197 14.48 -8.61 12.76
N GLY A 198 13.45 -7.91 12.31
CA GLY A 198 13.54 -7.01 11.15
C GLY A 198 14.58 -5.90 11.34
N LYS A 199 14.64 -5.29 12.52
CA LYS A 199 15.68 -4.29 12.84
C LYS A 199 17.08 -4.91 12.83
N ALA A 200 17.25 -6.12 13.39
CA ALA A 200 18.52 -6.82 13.32
C ALA A 200 18.95 -7.16 11.87
N GLN A 201 18.00 -7.47 10.98
CA GLN A 201 18.29 -7.59 9.55
C GLN A 201 18.71 -6.24 8.94
N ALA A 202 18.03 -5.14 9.27
CA ALA A 202 18.35 -3.81 8.78
C ALA A 202 19.77 -3.36 9.21
N ASP A 203 20.18 -3.69 10.44
CA ASP A 203 21.55 -3.43 10.93
C ASP A 203 22.62 -4.19 10.11
N LYS A 204 22.35 -5.43 9.75
CA LYS A 204 23.23 -6.21 8.85
C LYS A 204 23.32 -5.57 7.47
N VAL A 205 22.20 -5.07 6.93
CA VAL A 205 22.17 -4.36 5.67
C VAL A 205 22.97 -3.07 5.77
N LEU A 206 22.86 -2.30 6.84
CA LEU A 206 23.68 -1.10 7.04
C LEU A 206 25.18 -1.45 7.09
N HIS A 207 25.55 -2.50 7.81
CA HIS A 207 26.95 -2.97 7.86
C HIS A 207 27.45 -3.37 6.46
N PHE A 208 26.66 -4.09 5.68
CA PHE A 208 26.96 -4.41 4.28
C PHE A 208 27.18 -3.14 3.43
N LEU A 209 26.24 -2.18 3.50
CA LEU A 209 26.32 -0.94 2.73
C LEU A 209 27.59 -0.14 3.07
N LYS A 210 27.92 0.03 4.35
CA LYS A 210 29.11 0.75 4.80
C LYS A 210 30.41 0.07 4.40
N SER A 211 30.44 -1.26 4.45
CA SER A 211 31.65 -2.05 4.14
C SER A 211 31.93 -2.16 2.64
N GLU A 212 30.88 -2.36 1.84
CA GLU A 212 31.03 -2.61 0.40
C GLU A 212 30.94 -1.33 -0.45
N TYR A 213 30.38 -0.24 0.11
CA TYR A 213 30.24 1.07 -0.53
C TYR A 213 30.62 2.21 0.43
N PRO A 214 31.88 2.22 0.94
CA PRO A 214 32.29 3.19 1.96
C PRO A 214 32.21 4.64 1.47
N ASP A 215 32.43 4.89 0.18
CA ASP A 215 32.36 6.23 -0.40
C ASP A 215 30.94 6.80 -0.35
N ALA A 216 29.93 5.96 -0.51
CA ALA A 216 28.52 6.38 -0.48
C ALA A 216 27.92 6.35 0.93
N PHE A 217 28.21 5.30 1.69
CA PHE A 217 27.53 5.01 2.96
C PHE A 217 28.43 5.02 4.20
N GLY A 218 29.75 5.21 4.05
CA GLY A 218 30.70 5.13 5.16
C GLY A 218 30.35 6.04 6.34
N GLN A 219 29.88 7.25 6.06
CA GLN A 219 29.47 8.24 7.05
C GLN A 219 27.97 8.17 7.42
N SER A 220 27.22 7.27 6.76
CA SER A 220 25.79 7.18 7.01
C SER A 220 25.47 6.64 8.40
N ARG A 221 24.33 7.06 8.92
CA ARG A 221 23.75 6.54 10.16
C ARG A 221 22.24 6.35 10.01
N VAL A 222 21.67 5.49 10.82
CA VAL A 222 20.22 5.34 10.86
C VAL A 222 19.61 6.57 11.50
N ARG A 223 18.77 7.28 10.75
CA ARG A 223 17.93 8.36 11.24
C ARG A 223 16.69 7.80 11.95
N SER A 224 16.07 6.79 11.34
CA SER A 224 14.90 6.13 11.92
C SER A 224 14.69 4.72 11.39
N TYR A 225 14.12 3.87 12.22
CA TYR A 225 13.48 2.62 11.82
C TYR A 225 11.97 2.85 11.83
N GLY A 226 11.28 2.47 10.76
CA GLY A 226 9.82 2.35 10.77
C GLY A 226 9.36 1.10 11.53
N LEU A 227 8.05 0.93 11.61
CA LEU A 227 7.48 -0.41 11.83
C LEU A 227 7.64 -1.24 10.55
N PRO A 228 7.65 -2.57 10.63
CA PRO A 228 7.64 -3.40 9.43
C PRO A 228 6.46 -3.04 8.53
N GLY A 229 6.76 -2.73 7.27
CA GLY A 229 5.74 -2.50 6.27
C GLY A 229 5.04 -3.81 5.93
N ILE A 230 3.79 -3.94 6.32
CA ILE A 230 2.95 -5.11 6.05
C ILE A 230 2.45 -5.03 4.61
N ARG A 231 2.62 -6.10 3.83
CA ARG A 231 2.14 -6.15 2.45
C ARG A 231 0.80 -6.85 2.32
N GLN A 232 0.62 -7.97 3.01
CA GLN A 232 -0.63 -8.73 2.95
C GLN A 232 -0.72 -9.67 4.15
N THR A 233 -1.87 -9.69 4.80
CA THR A 233 -2.20 -10.55 5.94
C THR A 233 -3.59 -11.13 5.75
N ARG A 234 -4.64 -10.34 5.99
CA ARG A 234 -6.04 -10.73 5.84
C ARG A 234 -6.74 -9.75 4.90
N TRP A 235 -7.69 -10.26 4.11
CA TRP A 235 -8.54 -9.46 3.24
C TRP A 235 -9.96 -10.04 3.18
N ILE A 236 -10.91 -9.28 2.69
CA ILE A 236 -12.32 -9.67 2.67
C ILE A 236 -12.59 -10.83 1.70
N VAL A 237 -13.70 -11.54 1.89
CA VAL A 237 -14.37 -12.30 0.83
C VAL A 237 -15.37 -11.36 0.17
N GLY A 238 -15.00 -10.85 -1.01
CA GLY A 238 -15.79 -9.92 -1.78
C GLY A 238 -16.86 -10.60 -2.64
N ARG A 239 -17.72 -9.79 -3.27
CA ARG A 239 -18.67 -10.26 -4.29
C ARG A 239 -17.95 -10.83 -5.53
N GLN A 240 -16.74 -10.34 -5.78
CA GLN A 240 -15.89 -10.75 -6.88
C GLN A 240 -14.44 -10.75 -6.41
N GLN A 241 -13.71 -11.81 -6.70
CA GLN A 241 -12.27 -11.85 -6.49
C GLN A 241 -11.55 -11.33 -7.72
N LEU A 242 -10.64 -10.36 -7.56
CA LEU A 242 -9.72 -9.95 -8.62
C LEU A 242 -8.63 -11.01 -8.77
N THR A 243 -8.44 -11.52 -9.97
CA THR A 243 -7.45 -12.58 -10.24
C THR A 243 -6.20 -12.03 -10.92
N VAL A 244 -5.11 -12.78 -10.82
CA VAL A 244 -3.85 -12.44 -11.53
C VAL A 244 -4.04 -12.49 -13.04
N GLU A 245 -4.90 -13.36 -13.53
CA GLU A 245 -5.26 -13.45 -14.94
C GLU A 245 -5.97 -12.17 -15.43
N ASP A 246 -6.86 -11.61 -14.61
CA ASP A 246 -7.51 -10.32 -14.91
C ASP A 246 -6.48 -9.19 -14.99
N VAL A 247 -5.54 -9.17 -14.05
CA VAL A 247 -4.45 -8.19 -14.02
C VAL A 247 -3.58 -8.32 -15.26
N ARG A 248 -3.17 -9.54 -15.62
CA ARG A 248 -2.34 -9.81 -16.82
C ARG A 248 -3.07 -9.47 -18.12
N ALA A 249 -4.35 -9.78 -18.20
CA ALA A 249 -5.17 -9.50 -19.37
C ALA A 249 -5.56 -8.02 -19.50
N GLY A 250 -5.45 -7.24 -18.43
CA GLY A 250 -5.99 -5.88 -18.40
C GLY A 250 -7.52 -5.86 -18.50
N THR A 251 -8.18 -6.83 -17.86
CA THR A 251 -9.63 -7.02 -17.91
C THR A 251 -10.37 -5.75 -17.53
N LYS A 252 -11.25 -5.28 -18.43
CA LYS A 252 -12.12 -4.13 -18.18
C LYS A 252 -13.45 -4.59 -17.58
N PHE A 253 -13.66 -4.29 -16.33
CA PHE A 253 -14.92 -4.62 -15.64
C PHE A 253 -15.98 -3.54 -15.89
N SER A 254 -17.24 -3.97 -16.00
CA SER A 254 -18.38 -3.04 -16.14
C SER A 254 -18.59 -2.18 -14.88
N ASP A 255 -18.09 -2.64 -13.73
CA ASP A 255 -18.12 -1.98 -12.44
C ASP A 255 -16.75 -1.48 -11.97
N ALA A 256 -15.78 -1.29 -12.88
CA ALA A 256 -14.45 -0.79 -12.53
C ALA A 256 -14.51 0.57 -11.79
N VAL A 257 -13.71 0.69 -10.73
CA VAL A 257 -13.66 1.91 -9.88
C VAL A 257 -12.25 2.49 -9.72
N ALA A 258 -11.23 1.74 -10.08
CA ALA A 258 -9.86 2.18 -10.09
C ALA A 258 -9.09 1.48 -11.20
N ARG A 259 -7.93 2.02 -11.58
CA ARG A 259 -6.99 1.37 -12.51
C ARG A 259 -5.55 1.65 -12.10
N THR A 260 -4.66 0.80 -12.57
CA THR A 260 -3.22 0.95 -12.38
C THR A 260 -2.46 0.27 -13.51
N ALA A 261 -1.16 0.53 -13.59
CA ALA A 261 -0.22 -0.16 -14.47
C ALA A 261 0.98 -0.71 -13.67
N TRP A 262 0.86 -0.78 -12.34
CA TRP A 262 1.93 -1.26 -11.48
C TRP A 262 2.23 -2.73 -11.77
N PRO A 263 3.49 -3.14 -11.88
CA PRO A 263 3.88 -4.53 -12.05
C PRO A 263 3.34 -5.45 -10.96
N ILE A 264 3.26 -6.74 -11.22
CA ILE A 264 3.06 -7.72 -10.17
C ILE A 264 4.34 -7.74 -9.33
N GLU A 265 4.24 -7.28 -8.08
CA GLU A 265 5.35 -7.20 -7.13
C GLU A 265 5.05 -8.12 -5.93
N LEU A 266 5.25 -9.42 -6.14
CA LEU A 266 4.89 -10.44 -5.16
C LEU A 266 6.10 -10.87 -4.32
N HIS A 267 6.03 -10.61 -3.02
CA HIS A 267 7.07 -10.94 -2.03
C HIS A 267 6.74 -12.26 -1.33
N ASP A 268 6.80 -13.36 -2.07
CA ASP A 268 6.44 -14.72 -1.65
C ASP A 268 7.60 -15.57 -1.14
N ARG A 269 8.81 -15.01 -1.12
CA ARG A 269 10.03 -15.71 -0.71
C ARG A 269 10.95 -14.84 0.14
N PRO A 270 11.76 -15.42 1.03
CA PRO A 270 12.58 -14.65 1.96
C PRO A 270 13.73 -13.90 1.28
N ASP A 271 14.31 -14.45 0.21
CA ASP A 271 15.53 -13.97 -0.43
C ASP A 271 15.32 -12.98 -1.58
N GLY A 272 14.07 -12.81 -2.02
CA GLY A 272 13.73 -11.92 -3.13
C GLY A 272 12.22 -11.81 -3.36
N TYR A 273 11.82 -11.35 -4.54
CA TYR A 273 10.42 -11.20 -4.94
C TYR A 273 10.23 -11.42 -6.44
N ILE A 274 9.01 -11.68 -6.85
CA ILE A 274 8.61 -11.71 -8.25
C ILE A 274 8.36 -10.28 -8.71
N TRP A 275 8.98 -9.90 -9.81
CA TRP A 275 8.72 -8.65 -10.52
C TRP A 275 8.31 -8.97 -11.94
N GLU A 276 7.01 -8.91 -12.23
CA GLU A 276 6.44 -9.12 -13.55
C GLU A 276 5.99 -7.78 -14.11
N PRO A 277 6.81 -7.12 -14.97
CA PRO A 277 6.47 -5.84 -15.55
C PRO A 277 5.48 -6.00 -16.71
N PHE A 278 4.69 -4.96 -16.95
CA PHE A 278 3.78 -4.90 -18.07
C PHE A 278 4.36 -4.05 -19.21
N SER A 279 3.85 -4.30 -20.44
CA SER A 279 4.19 -3.50 -21.62
C SER A 279 3.71 -2.05 -21.48
N ASP A 280 4.22 -1.19 -22.37
CA ASP A 280 3.72 0.16 -22.54
C ASP A 280 2.22 0.13 -22.85
N ASN A 281 1.47 1.08 -22.27
CA ASN A 281 0.02 1.22 -22.37
C ASN A 281 -0.81 0.09 -21.73
N HIS A 282 -0.20 -0.89 -21.05
CA HIS A 282 -0.96 -1.83 -20.26
C HIS A 282 -1.61 -1.11 -19.06
N MET A 283 -2.88 -1.38 -18.86
CA MET A 283 -3.65 -0.95 -17.68
C MET A 283 -4.54 -2.10 -17.25
N HIS A 284 -4.67 -2.27 -15.97
CA HIS A 284 -5.63 -3.21 -15.38
C HIS A 284 -6.48 -2.49 -14.33
N TYR A 285 -7.64 -3.06 -14.07
CA TYR A 285 -8.72 -2.38 -13.38
C TYR A 285 -9.13 -3.13 -12.12
N VAL A 286 -9.65 -2.38 -11.13
CA VAL A 286 -10.20 -2.93 -9.90
C VAL A 286 -11.72 -2.86 -9.98
N PRO A 287 -12.44 -4.00 -9.96
CA PRO A 287 -13.90 -4.00 -9.96
C PRO A 287 -14.45 -3.60 -8.59
N PHE A 288 -15.61 -2.94 -8.56
CA PHE A 288 -16.29 -2.59 -7.32
C PHE A 288 -16.67 -3.82 -6.49
N GLY A 289 -16.99 -4.93 -7.17
CA GLY A 289 -17.29 -6.20 -6.52
C GLY A 289 -16.18 -6.70 -5.59
N SER A 290 -14.91 -6.35 -5.85
CA SER A 290 -13.78 -6.71 -4.98
C SER A 290 -13.69 -5.86 -3.70
N LEU A 291 -14.37 -4.71 -3.66
CA LEU A 291 -14.40 -3.83 -2.49
C LEU A 291 -15.55 -4.16 -1.54
N VAL A 292 -16.56 -4.89 -1.98
CA VAL A 292 -17.80 -5.11 -1.22
C VAL A 292 -17.78 -6.50 -0.60
N PRO A 293 -17.71 -6.63 0.74
CA PRO A 293 -17.88 -7.93 1.40
C PRO A 293 -19.21 -8.56 0.99
N ALA A 294 -19.19 -9.84 0.58
CA ALA A 294 -20.34 -10.50 -0.05
C ALA A 294 -21.57 -10.55 0.85
N GLU A 295 -21.37 -10.56 2.17
CA GLU A 295 -22.43 -10.76 3.17
C GLU A 295 -22.86 -9.48 3.89
N ALA A 296 -22.28 -8.32 3.54
CA ALA A 296 -22.47 -7.09 4.32
C ALA A 296 -23.20 -5.99 3.55
N ASP A 297 -24.01 -5.19 4.25
CA ASP A 297 -24.85 -4.15 3.67
C ASP A 297 -24.23 -2.75 3.70
N ASN A 298 -23.41 -2.45 4.70
CA ASN A 298 -22.96 -1.07 4.96
C ASN A 298 -21.47 -0.93 5.25
N ILE A 299 -20.68 -1.83 4.72
CA ILE A 299 -19.22 -1.76 4.77
C ILE A 299 -18.64 -1.91 3.36
N VAL A 300 -17.59 -1.16 3.06
CA VAL A 300 -16.80 -1.26 1.83
C VAL A 300 -15.33 -1.30 2.23
N ALA A 301 -14.56 -2.23 1.67
CA ALA A 301 -13.13 -2.31 1.87
C ALA A 301 -12.38 -1.40 0.89
N ALA A 302 -11.21 -0.90 1.29
CA ALA A 302 -10.33 -0.13 0.41
C ALA A 302 -8.86 -0.48 0.66
N GLY A 303 -8.04 -0.36 -0.38
CA GLY A 303 -6.62 -0.68 -0.30
C GLY A 303 -6.35 -2.18 -0.29
N ARG A 304 -5.41 -2.65 0.54
CA ARG A 304 -5.02 -4.07 0.58
C ARG A 304 -6.02 -5.01 1.30
N CYS A 305 -7.15 -4.45 1.75
CA CYS A 305 -8.27 -5.24 2.32
C CYS A 305 -9.21 -5.82 1.26
N ILE A 306 -9.16 -5.40 0.00
CA ILE A 306 -10.08 -5.85 -1.05
C ILE A 306 -9.87 -7.32 -1.42
N ASP A 307 -10.86 -7.97 -2.02
CA ASP A 307 -10.74 -9.35 -2.47
C ASP A 307 -9.92 -9.49 -3.76
N GLY A 308 -8.89 -10.27 -3.69
CA GLY A 308 -8.05 -10.65 -4.81
C GLY A 308 -7.13 -11.81 -4.43
N ASP A 309 -6.56 -12.48 -5.40
CA ASP A 309 -5.47 -13.41 -5.13
C ASP A 309 -4.16 -12.68 -4.79
N ASN A 310 -3.18 -13.40 -4.24
CA ASN A 310 -1.93 -12.81 -3.74
C ASN A 310 -1.19 -12.00 -4.81
N ALA A 311 -1.14 -12.48 -6.04
CA ALA A 311 -0.41 -11.84 -7.14
C ALA A 311 -1.17 -10.61 -7.66
N ALA A 312 -2.49 -10.70 -7.83
CA ALA A 312 -3.32 -9.55 -8.19
C ALA A 312 -3.22 -8.43 -7.16
N LEU A 313 -3.38 -8.76 -5.86
CA LEU A 313 -3.26 -7.79 -4.78
C LEU A 313 -1.87 -7.14 -4.75
N SER A 314 -0.81 -7.86 -5.08
CA SER A 314 0.54 -7.30 -5.11
C SER A 314 0.70 -6.13 -6.10
N SER A 315 -0.14 -6.06 -7.11
CA SER A 315 -0.16 -5.00 -8.12
C SER A 315 -1.09 -3.82 -7.76
N VAL A 316 -2.23 -4.09 -7.13
CA VAL A 316 -3.25 -3.05 -6.90
C VAL A 316 -3.21 -2.40 -5.51
N ARG A 317 -2.36 -2.90 -4.57
CA ARG A 317 -2.24 -2.36 -3.20
C ARG A 317 -1.29 -1.16 -3.06
N VAL A 318 -0.79 -0.60 -4.15
CA VAL A 318 0.05 0.60 -4.13
C VAL A 318 -0.79 1.88 -3.99
N MET A 319 -0.16 2.99 -3.58
CA MET A 319 -0.88 4.23 -3.20
C MET A 319 -1.89 4.72 -4.23
N GLY A 320 -1.55 4.72 -5.53
CA GLY A 320 -2.43 5.23 -6.56
C GLY A 320 -3.81 4.58 -6.56
N PRO A 321 -3.93 3.29 -6.86
CA PRO A 321 -5.23 2.61 -6.83
C PRO A 321 -5.85 2.60 -5.44
N CYS A 322 -5.09 2.61 -4.34
CA CYS A 322 -5.65 2.71 -2.99
C CYS A 322 -6.38 4.04 -2.76
N ILE A 323 -5.86 5.17 -3.25
CA ILE A 323 -6.54 6.46 -3.20
C ILE A 323 -7.85 6.41 -4.00
N ALA A 324 -7.82 5.85 -5.21
CA ALA A 324 -9.03 5.71 -6.03
C ALA A 324 -10.08 4.80 -5.39
N MET A 325 -9.66 3.69 -4.78
CA MET A 325 -10.55 2.79 -4.02
C MET A 325 -11.18 3.48 -2.81
N GLY A 326 -10.42 4.32 -2.09
CA GLY A 326 -10.96 5.11 -0.97
C GLY A 326 -12.05 6.07 -1.42
N ALA A 327 -11.85 6.77 -2.54
CA ALA A 327 -12.88 7.62 -3.14
C ALA A 327 -14.12 6.82 -3.57
N ALA A 328 -13.91 5.67 -4.20
CA ALA A 328 -15.02 4.79 -4.62
C ALA A 328 -15.82 4.26 -3.42
N ALA A 329 -15.14 3.87 -2.33
CA ALA A 329 -15.80 3.41 -1.12
C ALA A 329 -16.69 4.50 -0.49
N ALA A 330 -16.19 5.74 -0.41
CA ALA A 330 -16.95 6.88 0.10
C ALA A 330 -18.18 7.17 -0.77
N HIS A 331 -18.01 7.20 -2.09
CA HIS A 331 -19.13 7.42 -3.02
C HIS A 331 -20.15 6.30 -3.02
N ALA A 332 -19.72 5.04 -2.85
CA ALA A 332 -20.62 3.90 -2.76
C ALA A 332 -21.49 3.97 -1.50
N LEU A 333 -20.91 4.31 -0.35
CA LEU A 333 -21.65 4.47 0.90
C LEU A 333 -22.61 5.67 0.84
N ASP A 334 -22.21 6.78 0.21
CA ASP A 334 -23.10 7.93 -0.02
C ASP A 334 -24.29 7.56 -0.90
N LEU A 335 -24.08 6.80 -1.99
CA LEU A 335 -25.15 6.29 -2.84
C LEU A 335 -26.07 5.29 -2.12
N ALA A 336 -25.51 4.47 -1.24
CA ALA A 336 -26.28 3.53 -0.45
C ALA A 336 -27.15 4.22 0.62
N GLY A 337 -26.67 5.32 1.20
CA GLY A 337 -27.32 6.01 2.30
C GLY A 337 -27.63 5.06 3.46
N SER A 338 -28.89 4.92 3.84
CA SER A 338 -29.36 3.93 4.83
C SER A 338 -29.67 2.55 4.23
N GLY A 339 -29.59 2.41 2.91
CA GLY A 339 -29.78 1.16 2.17
C GLY A 339 -28.56 0.24 2.19
N SER A 340 -28.45 -0.64 1.19
CA SER A 340 -27.36 -1.60 1.06
C SER A 340 -26.40 -1.24 -0.06
N VAL A 341 -25.10 -1.33 0.22
CA VAL A 341 -24.03 -1.21 -0.81
C VAL A 341 -24.12 -2.30 -1.87
N GLN A 342 -24.84 -3.39 -1.58
CA GLN A 342 -25.10 -4.47 -2.53
C GLN A 342 -26.03 -4.05 -3.67
N GLN A 343 -26.84 -3.00 -3.46
CA GLN A 343 -27.96 -2.61 -4.33
C GLN A 343 -27.80 -1.22 -4.94
N ILE A 344 -26.63 -0.60 -4.81
CA ILE A 344 -26.42 0.74 -5.39
C ILE A 344 -26.44 0.73 -6.92
N ASP A 345 -26.79 1.86 -7.50
CA ASP A 345 -26.60 2.08 -8.94
C ASP A 345 -25.11 2.18 -9.28
N VAL A 346 -24.55 1.07 -9.76
CA VAL A 346 -23.14 0.98 -10.17
C VAL A 346 -22.82 1.98 -11.29
N ALA A 347 -23.76 2.29 -12.18
CA ALA A 347 -23.54 3.30 -13.22
C ALA A 347 -23.42 4.70 -12.61
N ALA A 348 -24.18 5.01 -11.55
CA ALA A 348 -24.02 6.26 -10.81
C ALA A 348 -22.65 6.33 -10.10
N LEU A 349 -22.21 5.22 -9.48
CA LEU A 349 -20.88 5.14 -8.90
C LEU A 349 -19.79 5.41 -9.94
N ARG A 350 -19.85 4.73 -11.09
CA ARG A 350 -18.88 4.92 -12.18
C ARG A 350 -18.82 6.35 -12.69
N ARG A 351 -19.95 7.05 -12.77
CA ARG A 351 -19.95 8.49 -13.12
C ARG A 351 -19.17 9.33 -12.12
N ARG A 352 -19.27 9.03 -10.83
CA ARG A 352 -18.56 9.75 -9.76
C ARG A 352 -17.04 9.50 -9.74
N VAL A 353 -16.62 8.31 -10.11
CA VAL A 353 -15.20 7.90 -10.13
C VAL A 353 -14.59 7.85 -11.53
N ARG A 354 -15.27 8.45 -12.51
CA ARG A 354 -14.93 8.36 -13.93
C ARG A 354 -13.47 8.68 -14.22
N ASP A 355 -12.92 9.72 -13.59
CA ASP A 355 -11.56 10.17 -13.82
C ASP A 355 -10.52 9.09 -13.43
N ASN A 356 -10.80 8.30 -12.40
CA ASN A 356 -9.95 7.19 -11.95
C ASN A 356 -10.06 5.94 -12.84
N VAL A 357 -10.94 5.93 -13.84
CA VAL A 357 -11.18 4.77 -14.73
C VAL A 357 -10.91 5.11 -16.20
N GLU A 358 -11.27 6.33 -16.64
CA GLU A 358 -11.34 6.67 -18.06
C GLU A 358 -10.47 7.84 -18.49
N ARG A 359 -10.13 8.78 -17.59
CA ARG A 359 -9.40 10.00 -17.94
C ARG A 359 -7.98 9.69 -18.45
N THR A 360 -7.58 10.29 -19.55
CA THR A 360 -6.31 10.00 -20.26
C THR A 360 -5.45 11.23 -20.51
N ASP A 361 -5.79 12.35 -19.92
CA ASP A 361 -5.09 13.63 -20.02
C ASP A 361 -4.40 14.05 -18.70
#